data_52286c098e5635584042358f9f992090
#
_entry.id   52286c098e5635584042358f9f992090
#
_cell.length_a   1.000
_cell.length_b   1.000
_cell.length_c   1.000
_cell.angle_alpha   90.00
_cell.angle_beta   90.00
_cell.angle_gamma   90.00
#
_symmetry.space_group_name_H-M   'P 1'
#
loop_
_entity.id
_entity.type
_entity.pdbx_description
1 polymer ?
#
loop_
_entity_poly.entity_id
_entity_poly.type
_entity_poly.pdbx_seq_one_letter_code
_entity_poly.pdbx_strand_id
1 'polypeptide(L)'
;MKIHFQRLSLSSKAMARSSLPLYYFSPRRVSSPSSKSFFFVPATLALISTIFILFYIFTTSTLFTSHHHRHTLYLKQPLGSFPSSPLTQNVPSFSLHNNGFKNGTFDLPKRPPLKAVGGGEDATMSQVTSRPHFGSEGNFVNNLEVFHDGDIFLEDYKEMNNSFKIYVYPVKRNDPFAHALLPVDFEPGGNYASESYFKKALMKSHFITKDPTKADLFFLPFSIARLRHDRRIGTGGIQDFIRDYIFNISQKYPYWNRSGGADHFYVACHSIGRSVMAKARELKLNAIQIVCSSSYFLSGYIAHKDASLPQVWPRTGDPPNLASSKRNKLSFFAGSINSPVREKLLKFWRNDSEIAAHYGRLKTPYADELLSSKFCLHVKGFEVNTARIADSLYYGCVPIIIANYYDLPFADILNWKSFSIVVVTVDIPSLKQILRGITSDEYLSLQRNVLKVRKHFQWHVPPIDFDAFYMVMYELWLRRSSARINFSLDPK
;
A
#
# COMPACT_ATOMS: atom_id res chain seq x y z
N MET A 1 -25.60 44.90 -31.24
CA MET A 1 -25.06 44.91 -29.88
C MET A 1 -24.07 43.75 -29.79
N LYS A 2 -22.77 44.03 -29.73
CA LYS A 2 -21.67 43.05 -29.92
C LYS A 2 -21.45 42.25 -28.64
N ILE A 3 -21.47 40.93 -28.74
CA ILE A 3 -21.09 40.03 -27.66
C ILE A 3 -19.63 39.60 -27.91
N HIS A 4 -18.76 39.97 -26.97
CA HIS A 4 -17.35 39.58 -26.96
C HIS A 4 -17.21 38.12 -26.49
N PHE A 5 -16.66 37.29 -27.35
CA PHE A 5 -16.11 35.96 -26.97
C PHE A 5 -14.65 36.16 -26.56
N GLN A 6 -14.35 35.99 -25.28
CA GLN A 6 -12.97 35.85 -24.83
C GLN A 6 -12.57 34.36 -24.96
N ARG A 7 -11.58 34.15 -25.81
CA ARG A 7 -10.87 32.87 -25.96
C ARG A 7 -9.98 32.65 -24.73
N LEU A 8 -10.22 31.61 -23.98
CA LEU A 8 -9.26 31.06 -23.05
C LEU A 8 -8.25 30.20 -23.82
N SER A 9 -7.01 30.68 -23.90
CA SER A 9 -5.88 29.94 -24.44
C SER A 9 -5.38 28.94 -23.42
N LEU A 10 -5.61 27.63 -23.64
CA LEU A 10 -4.96 26.56 -22.92
C LEU A 10 -3.51 26.44 -23.44
N SER A 11 -2.57 26.74 -22.58
CA SER A 11 -1.13 26.51 -22.79
C SER A 11 -0.84 25.02 -22.67
N SER A 12 -0.71 24.36 -23.83
CA SER A 12 -0.14 22.99 -23.91
C SER A 12 1.38 23.12 -24.00
N LYS A 13 2.09 22.90 -22.91
CA LYS A 13 3.54 22.64 -22.93
C LYS A 13 3.84 21.42 -22.08
N ALA A 14 4.50 20.50 -22.75
CA ALA A 14 5.35 19.43 -22.29
C ALA A 14 4.89 18.03 -22.72
N MET A 15 5.08 17.70 -24.00
CA MET A 15 5.48 16.35 -24.41
C MET A 15 6.77 16.49 -25.22
N ALA A 16 7.89 16.23 -24.58
CA ALA A 16 9.17 16.07 -25.25
C ALA A 16 9.14 14.75 -26.03
N ARG A 17 9.01 14.83 -27.34
CA ARG A 17 9.28 13.74 -28.27
C ARG A 17 10.77 13.59 -28.45
N SER A 18 11.33 12.46 -28.06
CA SER A 18 12.63 12.01 -28.56
C SER A 18 12.47 11.60 -30.03
N SER A 19 12.94 12.46 -30.92
CA SER A 19 13.02 12.21 -32.35
C SER A 19 14.30 11.42 -32.66
N LEU A 20 14.16 10.19 -33.15
CA LEU A 20 15.20 9.48 -33.87
C LEU A 20 15.35 10.07 -35.28
N PRO A 21 16.56 10.23 -35.84
CA PRO A 21 16.76 10.82 -37.14
C PRO A 21 16.36 9.83 -38.25
N LEU A 22 15.41 10.24 -39.07
CA LEU A 22 15.09 9.60 -40.34
C LEU A 22 16.19 9.96 -41.35
N TYR A 23 16.98 8.98 -41.78
CA TYR A 23 17.83 9.10 -42.94
C TYR A 23 16.96 9.07 -44.20
N TYR A 24 16.97 10.19 -44.93
CA TYR A 24 16.46 10.30 -46.28
C TYR A 24 17.44 9.63 -47.25
N PHE A 25 17.03 8.53 -47.88
CA PHE A 25 17.73 7.99 -49.06
C PHE A 25 17.01 8.49 -50.33
N SER A 26 17.78 9.25 -51.13
CA SER A 26 17.43 9.65 -52.50
C SER A 26 17.56 8.46 -53.46
N PRO A 27 16.61 8.20 -54.36
CA PRO A 27 16.72 7.09 -55.29
C PRO A 27 17.58 7.43 -56.48
N ARG A 28 18.75 6.83 -56.60
CA ARG A 28 19.47 6.73 -57.89
C ARG A 28 18.84 5.62 -58.76
N ARG A 29 18.45 6.03 -59.99
CA ARG A 29 18.05 5.09 -61.05
C ARG A 29 19.23 4.20 -61.40
N VAL A 30 19.03 2.89 -61.35
CA VAL A 30 19.89 1.89 -62.00
C VAL A 30 18.97 0.94 -62.76
N SER A 31 19.36 0.70 -64.01
CA SER A 31 18.69 -0.11 -65.01
C SER A 31 18.51 -1.56 -64.60
N SER A 32 17.37 -2.15 -65.01
CA SER A 32 16.94 -3.54 -64.76
C SER A 32 17.83 -4.60 -65.40
N PRO A 33 17.99 -5.74 -64.72
CA PRO A 33 17.92 -7.03 -65.39
C PRO A 33 16.79 -7.89 -64.82
N SER A 34 16.25 -8.73 -65.69
CA SER A 34 15.16 -9.67 -65.51
C SER A 34 15.27 -10.50 -64.23
N SER A 35 14.23 -10.50 -63.39
CA SER A 35 14.19 -11.32 -62.19
C SER A 35 12.88 -12.12 -62.11
N LYS A 36 13.02 -13.44 -62.15
CA LYS A 36 11.99 -14.42 -61.75
C LYS A 36 12.20 -14.97 -60.34
N SER A 37 13.02 -14.32 -59.48
CA SER A 37 13.37 -14.86 -58.15
C SER A 37 12.81 -14.09 -56.93
N PHE A 38 12.09 -13.00 -57.08
CA PHE A 38 11.71 -12.15 -55.94
C PHE A 38 10.39 -12.52 -55.19
N PHE A 39 9.63 -13.51 -55.73
CA PHE A 39 8.37 -13.90 -55.09
C PHE A 39 8.49 -14.99 -54.03
N PHE A 40 9.61 -15.66 -53.87
CA PHE A 40 9.78 -16.74 -52.91
C PHE A 40 10.23 -16.27 -51.49
N VAL A 41 10.95 -15.18 -51.37
CA VAL A 41 11.48 -14.68 -50.09
C VAL A 41 10.38 -14.22 -49.10
N PRO A 42 9.33 -13.45 -49.49
CA PRO A 42 8.26 -13.10 -48.57
C PRO A 42 7.40 -14.31 -48.18
N ALA A 43 7.20 -15.28 -49.09
CA ALA A 43 6.42 -16.49 -48.82
C ALA A 43 7.13 -17.42 -47.81
N THR A 44 8.44 -17.59 -47.92
CA THR A 44 9.24 -18.38 -46.97
C THR A 44 9.32 -17.75 -45.60
N LEU A 45 9.46 -16.41 -45.47
CA LEU A 45 9.43 -15.72 -44.21
C LEU A 45 8.06 -15.81 -43.53
N ALA A 46 6.97 -15.69 -44.26
CA ALA A 46 5.62 -15.90 -43.76
C ALA A 46 5.41 -17.33 -43.24
N LEU A 47 5.91 -18.32 -43.95
CA LEU A 47 5.79 -19.73 -43.57
C LEU A 47 6.62 -20.05 -42.31
N ILE A 48 7.82 -19.51 -42.19
CA ILE A 48 8.66 -19.64 -40.99
C ILE A 48 7.99 -18.97 -39.79
N SER A 49 7.43 -17.76 -39.96
CA SER A 49 6.70 -17.05 -38.93
C SER A 49 5.47 -17.83 -38.43
N THR A 50 4.68 -18.42 -39.34
CA THR A 50 3.53 -19.25 -38.97
C THR A 50 3.93 -20.53 -38.24
N ILE A 51 5.04 -21.17 -38.62
CA ILE A 51 5.57 -22.35 -37.92
C ILE A 51 5.98 -21.98 -36.50
N PHE A 52 6.67 -20.85 -36.30
CA PHE A 52 7.04 -20.35 -34.93
C PHE A 52 5.80 -20.06 -34.09
N ILE A 53 4.77 -19.43 -34.63
CA ILE A 53 3.52 -19.16 -33.93
C ILE A 53 2.81 -20.46 -33.53
N LEU A 54 2.71 -21.44 -34.45
CA LEU A 54 2.11 -22.73 -34.14
C LEU A 54 2.90 -23.53 -33.11
N PHE A 55 4.24 -23.47 -33.16
CA PHE A 55 5.10 -24.09 -32.15
C PHE A 55 4.92 -23.44 -30.78
N TYR A 56 4.83 -22.09 -30.72
CA TYR A 56 4.54 -21.37 -29.50
C TYR A 56 3.16 -21.73 -28.90
N ILE A 57 2.14 -21.78 -29.72
CA ILE A 57 0.77 -22.20 -29.30
C ILE A 57 0.79 -23.64 -28.79
N PHE A 58 1.48 -24.55 -29.48
CA PHE A 58 1.59 -25.95 -29.09
C PHE A 58 2.32 -26.12 -27.76
N THR A 59 3.44 -25.43 -27.56
CA THR A 59 4.22 -25.49 -26.28
C THR A 59 3.46 -24.88 -25.14
N THR A 60 2.73 -23.77 -25.34
CA THR A 60 1.91 -23.16 -24.29
C THR A 60 0.69 -24.01 -23.94
N SER A 61 0.03 -24.66 -24.93
CA SER A 61 -1.12 -25.55 -24.66
C SER A 61 -0.69 -26.85 -23.98
N THR A 62 0.48 -27.42 -24.28
CA THR A 62 1.00 -28.61 -23.59
C THR A 62 1.41 -28.31 -22.16
N LEU A 63 1.96 -27.13 -21.88
CA LEU A 63 2.21 -26.67 -20.52
C LEU A 63 0.90 -26.45 -19.73
N PHE A 64 -0.14 -25.96 -20.37
CA PHE A 64 -1.46 -25.75 -19.74
C PHE A 64 -2.16 -27.07 -19.42
N THR A 65 -2.12 -28.06 -20.31
CA THR A 65 -2.67 -29.40 -20.09
C THR A 65 -1.90 -30.19 -19.04
N SER A 66 -0.58 -30.06 -18.99
CA SER A 66 0.24 -30.68 -17.95
C SER A 66 -0.07 -30.12 -16.55
N HIS A 67 -0.38 -28.82 -16.44
CA HIS A 67 -0.79 -28.19 -15.19
C HIS A 67 -2.20 -28.64 -14.75
N HIS A 68 -3.12 -28.83 -15.68
CA HIS A 68 -4.48 -29.31 -15.39
C HIS A 68 -4.51 -30.79 -14.96
N HIS A 69 -3.63 -31.62 -15.52
CA HIS A 69 -3.54 -33.04 -15.15
C HIS A 69 -2.94 -33.26 -13.75
N ARG A 70 -2.06 -32.37 -13.27
CA ARG A 70 -1.57 -32.43 -11.89
C ARG A 70 -2.63 -32.03 -10.86
N HIS A 71 -3.54 -31.12 -11.18
CA HIS A 71 -4.62 -30.73 -10.27
C HIS A 71 -5.76 -31.77 -10.20
N THR A 72 -5.98 -32.56 -11.25
CA THR A 72 -7.04 -33.59 -11.27
C THR A 72 -6.61 -34.91 -10.62
N LEU A 73 -5.30 -35.18 -10.47
CA LEU A 73 -4.81 -36.37 -9.78
C LEU A 73 -4.94 -36.31 -8.25
N TYR A 74 -5.09 -35.11 -7.68
CA TYR A 74 -5.35 -34.95 -6.24
C TYR A 74 -6.83 -35.05 -5.83
N LEU A 75 -7.76 -35.17 -6.76
CA LEU A 75 -9.21 -35.20 -6.52
C LEU A 75 -9.88 -36.55 -6.73
N LYS A 76 -9.13 -37.63 -7.03
CA LYS A 76 -9.67 -38.99 -7.18
C LYS A 76 -8.89 -39.98 -6.29
N GLN A 77 -9.16 -39.93 -4.99
CA GLN A 77 -9.02 -41.13 -4.14
C GLN A 77 -10.41 -41.55 -3.63
N PRO A 78 -10.76 -42.84 -3.68
CA PRO A 78 -12.07 -43.32 -3.22
C PRO A 78 -12.12 -43.27 -1.68
N LEU A 79 -13.29 -42.89 -1.15
CA LEU A 79 -13.59 -42.97 0.27
C LEU A 79 -13.44 -44.42 0.76
N GLY A 80 -12.32 -44.73 1.40
CA GLY A 80 -12.15 -45.90 2.24
C GLY A 80 -12.47 -45.49 3.68
N SER A 81 -13.34 -46.26 4.32
CA SER A 81 -13.75 -46.15 5.70
C SER A 81 -12.55 -46.13 6.65
N PHE A 82 -12.42 -45.06 7.47
CA PHE A 82 -11.47 -44.99 8.57
C PHE A 82 -12.18 -45.12 9.92
N PRO A 83 -11.59 -45.84 10.88
CA PRO A 83 -12.13 -45.94 12.24
C PRO A 83 -11.89 -44.64 13.00
N SER A 84 -12.87 -44.28 13.80
CA SER A 84 -12.88 -43.14 14.70
C SER A 84 -11.81 -43.24 15.79
N SER A 85 -10.82 -42.31 15.72
CA SER A 85 -9.99 -41.92 16.88
C SER A 85 -9.72 -40.44 16.82
N PRO A 86 -9.80 -39.69 17.94
CA PRO A 86 -9.69 -38.24 17.93
C PRO A 86 -8.23 -37.82 17.90
N LEU A 87 -7.76 -37.35 16.75
CA LEU A 87 -6.51 -36.61 16.62
C LEU A 87 -6.80 -35.11 16.62
N THR A 88 -6.53 -34.50 17.75
CA THR A 88 -6.41 -33.05 17.93
C THR A 88 -5.38 -32.49 16.95
N GLN A 89 -5.83 -31.88 15.90
CA GLN A 89 -4.96 -31.07 15.04
C GLN A 89 -4.66 -29.75 15.76
N ASN A 90 -3.44 -29.62 16.26
CA ASN A 90 -2.87 -28.38 16.74
C ASN A 90 -2.66 -27.40 15.58
N VAL A 91 -3.64 -26.54 15.36
CA VAL A 91 -3.42 -25.26 14.69
C VAL A 91 -2.77 -24.35 15.74
N PRO A 92 -1.59 -23.75 15.53
CA PRO A 92 -1.04 -22.82 16.48
C PRO A 92 -1.88 -21.52 16.48
N SER A 93 -2.87 -21.50 17.34
CA SER A 93 -3.49 -20.26 17.79
C SER A 93 -2.48 -19.53 18.66
N PHE A 94 -2.06 -18.33 18.24
CA PHE A 94 -1.34 -17.42 19.10
C PHE A 94 -2.27 -16.95 20.22
N SER A 95 -2.30 -17.70 21.32
CA SER A 95 -2.85 -17.24 22.58
C SER A 95 -1.85 -16.28 23.22
N LEU A 96 -2.31 -15.11 23.55
CA LEU A 96 -1.69 -14.19 24.49
C LEU A 96 -1.51 -14.92 25.83
N HIS A 97 -0.30 -15.35 26.14
CA HIS A 97 0.03 -15.80 27.48
C HIS A 97 0.11 -14.56 28.38
N ASN A 98 -0.90 -14.40 29.22
CA ASN A 98 -0.84 -13.62 30.43
C ASN A 98 0.17 -14.31 31.37
N ASN A 99 1.41 -13.87 31.36
CA ASN A 99 2.32 -14.17 32.46
C ASN A 99 1.93 -13.32 33.64
N GLY A 100 1.39 -13.96 34.65
CA GLY A 100 1.09 -13.35 35.93
C GLY A 100 2.32 -12.70 36.54
N PHE A 101 2.30 -11.40 36.67
CA PHE A 101 3.18 -10.65 37.55
C PHE A 101 2.59 -10.68 38.95
N LYS A 102 3.37 -11.21 39.88
CA LYS A 102 3.10 -11.16 41.31
C LYS A 102 3.02 -9.72 41.79
N ASN A 103 2.04 -9.46 42.65
CA ASN A 103 1.79 -8.23 43.37
C ASN A 103 3.06 -7.59 43.92
N GLY A 104 3.44 -6.44 43.37
CA GLY A 104 4.27 -5.44 43.99
C GLY A 104 3.46 -4.16 44.02
N THR A 105 3.02 -3.77 45.21
CA THR A 105 2.37 -2.48 45.51
C THR A 105 3.34 -1.36 45.23
N PHE A 106 3.07 -0.58 44.17
CA PHE A 106 3.68 0.75 44.02
C PHE A 106 2.62 1.82 44.28
N ASP A 107 2.86 2.59 45.33
CA ASP A 107 2.05 3.75 45.71
C ASP A 107 2.12 4.83 44.65
N LEU A 108 0.96 5.19 44.10
CA LEU A 108 0.75 6.36 43.22
C LEU A 108 0.59 7.64 44.11
N PRO A 109 1.26 8.74 43.80
CA PRO A 109 1.04 9.99 44.49
C PRO A 109 -0.38 10.52 44.21
N LYS A 110 -1.09 10.87 45.31
CA LYS A 110 -2.43 11.43 45.34
C LYS A 110 -2.46 12.80 44.64
N ARG A 111 -3.36 12.98 43.69
CA ARG A 111 -3.72 14.30 43.14
C ARG A 111 -4.52 15.10 44.19
N PRO A 112 -4.30 16.41 44.30
CA PRO A 112 -5.11 17.27 45.16
C PRO A 112 -6.54 17.46 44.58
N PRO A 113 -7.55 17.70 45.41
CA PRO A 113 -8.95 17.81 44.99
C PRO A 113 -9.22 19.13 44.26
N LEU A 114 -9.88 19.04 43.09
CA LEU A 114 -10.45 20.19 42.39
C LEU A 114 -11.68 20.69 43.14
N LYS A 115 -11.67 21.97 43.52
CA LYS A 115 -12.82 22.70 44.08
C LYS A 115 -13.92 22.83 43.01
N ALA A 116 -15.09 22.44 43.39
CA ALA A 116 -16.34 22.72 42.64
C ALA A 116 -16.65 24.21 42.70
N VAL A 117 -16.80 24.86 41.54
CA VAL A 117 -17.48 26.15 41.40
C VAL A 117 -18.70 25.89 40.53
N GLY A 118 -19.87 26.06 41.09
CA GLY A 118 -21.15 25.99 40.38
C GLY A 118 -21.41 27.27 39.59
N GLY A 119 -22.23 27.14 38.54
CA GLY A 119 -22.77 28.28 37.78
C GLY A 119 -23.09 27.82 36.36
N GLY A 120 -24.38 27.70 36.02
CA GLY A 120 -24.87 27.32 34.71
C GLY A 120 -24.58 28.39 33.66
N GLU A 121 -24.64 27.94 32.42
CA GLU A 121 -25.31 28.63 31.31
C GLU A 121 -24.92 27.89 30.01
N ASP A 122 -25.90 27.81 29.13
CA ASP A 122 -25.82 27.22 27.78
C ASP A 122 -24.60 27.68 27.01
N ALA A 123 -23.66 26.76 26.73
CA ALA A 123 -22.60 26.98 25.78
C ALA A 123 -22.98 26.30 24.45
N THR A 124 -23.52 27.07 23.55
CA THR A 124 -23.53 26.80 22.11
C THR A 124 -22.13 26.40 21.67
N MET A 125 -22.01 25.19 21.15
CA MET A 125 -20.78 24.58 20.65
C MET A 125 -20.37 25.30 19.35
N SER A 126 -19.65 26.42 19.49
CA SER A 126 -18.94 27.05 18.40
C SER A 126 -17.77 26.16 17.98
N GLN A 127 -17.89 25.54 16.82
CA GLN A 127 -16.79 24.83 16.17
C GLN A 127 -15.67 25.82 15.83
N VAL A 128 -14.62 25.84 16.64
CA VAL A 128 -13.36 26.45 16.24
C VAL A 128 -12.69 25.47 15.27
N THR A 129 -12.99 25.66 13.98
CA THR A 129 -12.19 25.11 12.89
C THR A 129 -10.92 25.95 12.78
N SER A 130 -9.95 25.69 13.65
CA SER A 130 -8.60 26.20 13.44
C SER A 130 -8.02 25.52 12.19
N ARG A 131 -7.93 26.26 11.08
CA ARG A 131 -7.11 25.88 9.93
C ARG A 131 -5.70 25.61 10.45
N PRO A 132 -5.07 24.48 10.11
CA PRO A 132 -3.68 24.26 10.46
C PRO A 132 -2.84 25.37 9.83
N HIS A 133 -2.10 26.11 10.65
CA HIS A 133 -1.07 27.02 10.20
C HIS A 133 0.00 26.20 9.47
N PHE A 134 0.31 26.56 8.22
CA PHE A 134 1.48 26.07 7.50
C PHE A 134 2.74 26.36 8.33
N GLY A 135 3.14 25.40 9.17
CA GLY A 135 4.35 25.49 9.97
C GLY A 135 5.58 25.36 9.09
N SER A 136 6.32 26.46 8.96
CA SER A 136 7.66 26.58 8.41
C SER A 136 7.90 25.89 7.04
N GLU A 137 7.53 26.56 5.95
CA GLU A 137 7.96 26.25 4.58
C GLU A 137 9.49 26.06 4.47
N GLY A 138 10.29 26.77 5.29
CA GLY A 138 11.75 26.71 5.26
C GLY A 138 12.37 25.33 5.56
N ASN A 139 11.73 24.49 6.38
CA ASN A 139 12.24 23.14 6.69
C ASN A 139 11.85 22.09 5.65
N PHE A 140 10.84 22.37 4.79
CA PHE A 140 10.40 21.43 3.78
C PHE A 140 11.23 21.53 2.49
N VAL A 141 11.65 22.74 2.11
CA VAL A 141 12.47 22.99 0.90
C VAL A 141 13.75 22.14 0.90
N ASN A 142 14.33 21.88 2.06
CA ASN A 142 15.53 21.02 2.19
C ASN A 142 15.26 19.51 1.99
N ASN A 143 14.01 19.09 1.76
CA ASN A 143 13.63 17.67 1.67
C ASN A 143 13.13 17.26 0.26
N LEU A 144 13.13 18.17 -0.70
CA LEU A 144 12.56 17.93 -2.04
C LEU A 144 13.25 16.79 -2.81
N GLU A 145 14.53 16.49 -2.52
CA GLU A 145 15.29 15.43 -3.20
C GLU A 145 14.73 14.00 -3.00
N VAL A 146 13.87 13.79 -2.01
CA VAL A 146 13.22 12.50 -1.76
C VAL A 146 11.91 12.34 -2.54
N PHE A 147 11.44 13.38 -3.21
CA PHE A 147 10.26 13.35 -4.08
C PHE A 147 10.69 13.17 -5.54
N HIS A 148 9.78 12.68 -6.39
CA HIS A 148 10.02 12.66 -7.84
C HIS A 148 10.03 14.07 -8.42
N ASP A 149 9.04 14.88 -7.97
CA ASP A 149 8.94 16.30 -8.28
C ASP A 149 8.41 17.02 -7.04
N GLY A 150 9.31 17.62 -6.29
CA GLY A 150 8.97 18.23 -5.00
C GLY A 150 8.17 19.52 -5.15
N ASP A 151 8.39 20.28 -6.20
CA ASP A 151 7.72 21.57 -6.42
C ASP A 151 6.26 21.34 -6.83
N ILE A 152 6.02 20.42 -7.78
CA ILE A 152 4.66 20.00 -8.17
C ILE A 152 3.93 19.39 -6.98
N PHE A 153 4.61 18.52 -6.21
CA PHE A 153 4.01 17.95 -5.01
C PHE A 153 3.54 19.02 -4.03
N LEU A 154 4.35 20.05 -3.78
CA LEU A 154 3.98 21.12 -2.83
C LEU A 154 2.81 21.96 -3.31
N GLU A 155 2.77 22.29 -4.58
CA GLU A 155 1.68 23.06 -5.19
C GLU A 155 0.37 22.29 -5.12
N ASP A 156 0.37 21.04 -5.61
CA ASP A 156 -0.79 20.15 -5.57
C ASP A 156 -1.23 19.81 -4.13
N TYR A 157 -0.28 19.67 -3.20
CA TYR A 157 -0.58 19.42 -1.80
C TYR A 157 -1.33 20.60 -1.16
N LYS A 158 -0.94 21.82 -1.48
CA LYS A 158 -1.64 23.03 -1.04
C LYS A 158 -3.08 23.06 -1.59
N GLU A 159 -3.24 22.73 -2.87
CA GLU A 159 -4.55 22.69 -3.50
C GLU A 159 -5.43 21.59 -2.90
N MET A 160 -4.90 20.37 -2.73
CA MET A 160 -5.57 19.26 -2.05
C MET A 160 -6.06 19.69 -0.65
N ASN A 161 -5.17 20.30 0.13
CA ASN A 161 -5.47 20.69 1.51
C ASN A 161 -6.61 21.72 1.60
N ASN A 162 -6.72 22.60 0.60
CA ASN A 162 -7.75 23.63 0.54
C ASN A 162 -9.09 23.14 -0.02
N SER A 163 -9.08 22.29 -1.05
CA SER A 163 -10.26 22.00 -1.84
C SER A 163 -10.83 20.59 -1.69
N PHE A 164 -9.99 19.59 -1.37
CA PHE A 164 -10.40 18.18 -1.36
C PHE A 164 -11.42 17.87 -0.27
N LYS A 165 -12.53 17.22 -0.64
CA LYS A 165 -13.60 16.86 0.29
C LYS A 165 -14.04 15.41 0.14
N ILE A 166 -14.24 14.77 1.30
CA ILE A 166 -14.66 13.38 1.41
C ILE A 166 -15.99 13.30 2.15
N TYR A 167 -16.95 12.61 1.56
CA TYR A 167 -18.17 12.24 2.24
C TYR A 167 -18.04 10.85 2.85
N VAL A 168 -18.43 10.72 4.13
CA VAL A 168 -18.47 9.44 4.82
C VAL A 168 -19.92 9.05 5.04
N TYR A 169 -20.33 7.87 4.57
CA TYR A 169 -21.68 7.39 4.77
C TYR A 169 -22.00 7.31 6.25
N PRO A 170 -23.16 7.86 6.69
CA PRO A 170 -23.51 7.93 8.09
C PRO A 170 -23.81 6.54 8.66
N VAL A 171 -23.20 6.25 9.80
CA VAL A 171 -23.39 5.01 10.56
C VAL A 171 -23.98 5.35 11.92
N LYS A 172 -25.06 4.67 12.31
CA LYS A 172 -25.66 4.84 13.63
C LYS A 172 -24.80 4.14 14.69
N ARG A 173 -24.69 4.73 15.89
CA ARG A 173 -23.95 4.10 17.00
C ARG A 173 -24.56 2.78 17.49
N ASN A 174 -25.85 2.61 17.31
CA ASN A 174 -26.57 1.36 17.63
C ASN A 174 -26.62 0.36 16.46
N ASP A 175 -25.90 0.61 15.38
CA ASP A 175 -25.77 -0.36 14.29
C ASP A 175 -25.14 -1.66 14.81
N PRO A 176 -25.66 -2.84 14.48
CA PRO A 176 -25.11 -4.12 14.91
C PRO A 176 -23.61 -4.30 14.55
N PHE A 177 -23.14 -3.61 13.51
CA PHE A 177 -21.76 -3.64 13.03
C PHE A 177 -21.00 -2.33 13.26
N ALA A 178 -21.49 -1.47 14.16
CA ALA A 178 -20.86 -0.19 14.50
C ALA A 178 -19.36 -0.36 14.80
N HIS A 179 -18.94 -1.43 15.49
CA HIS A 179 -17.56 -1.73 15.80
C HIS A 179 -16.64 -1.88 14.56
N ALA A 180 -17.20 -2.30 13.41
CA ALA A 180 -16.48 -2.44 12.14
C ALA A 180 -16.65 -1.23 11.22
N LEU A 181 -17.71 -0.44 11.40
CA LEU A 181 -18.04 0.70 10.56
C LEU A 181 -17.58 2.04 11.15
N LEU A 182 -17.57 2.20 12.47
CA LEU A 182 -17.11 3.42 13.14
C LEU A 182 -15.59 3.35 13.46
N PRO A 183 -14.93 4.50 13.68
CA PRO A 183 -13.59 4.54 14.22
C PRO A 183 -13.51 3.84 15.59
N VAL A 184 -12.33 3.30 15.91
CA VAL A 184 -12.10 2.72 17.24
C VAL A 184 -11.76 3.81 18.25
N ASP A 185 -12.23 3.65 19.50
CA ASP A 185 -11.97 4.60 20.58
C ASP A 185 -10.60 4.39 21.24
N PHE A 186 -10.05 3.17 21.12
CA PHE A 186 -8.73 2.79 21.63
C PHE A 186 -7.60 3.06 20.62
N GLU A 187 -6.36 2.97 21.06
CA GLU A 187 -5.20 3.10 20.20
C GLU A 187 -5.08 1.90 19.24
N PRO A 188 -5.01 2.12 17.92
CA PRO A 188 -4.89 1.02 16.96
C PRO A 188 -3.65 0.17 17.20
N GLY A 189 -3.78 -1.16 17.13
CA GLY A 189 -2.71 -2.10 17.39
C GLY A 189 -2.62 -3.23 16.36
N GLY A 190 -1.50 -3.97 16.40
CA GLY A 190 -1.28 -5.15 15.56
C GLY A 190 -0.90 -4.83 14.11
N ASN A 191 -0.83 -5.90 13.30
CA ASN A 191 -0.31 -5.83 11.92
C ASN A 191 -1.15 -5.00 10.94
N TYR A 192 -2.40 -4.74 11.27
CA TYR A 192 -3.36 -4.02 10.40
C TYR A 192 -3.77 -2.67 10.97
N ALA A 193 -2.97 -2.13 11.88
CA ALA A 193 -3.23 -0.87 12.57
C ALA A 193 -3.44 0.31 11.61
N SER A 194 -2.75 0.32 10.47
CA SER A 194 -2.84 1.38 9.46
C SER A 194 -4.28 1.62 8.95
N GLU A 195 -5.09 0.56 8.81
CA GLU A 195 -6.52 0.67 8.44
C GLU A 195 -7.31 1.47 9.50
N SER A 196 -7.06 1.20 10.77
CA SER A 196 -7.73 1.88 11.89
C SER A 196 -7.20 3.30 12.10
N TYR A 197 -5.89 3.51 11.94
CA TYR A 197 -5.29 4.85 11.99
C TYR A 197 -5.85 5.76 10.90
N PHE A 198 -5.92 5.28 9.66
CA PHE A 198 -6.50 6.05 8.57
C PHE A 198 -7.92 6.51 8.89
N LYS A 199 -8.79 5.58 9.28
CA LYS A 199 -10.19 5.91 9.65
C LYS A 199 -10.26 6.92 10.79
N LYS A 200 -9.44 6.72 11.83
CA LYS A 200 -9.42 7.60 13.02
C LYS A 200 -8.93 9.01 12.68
N ALA A 201 -7.89 9.11 11.84
CA ALA A 201 -7.35 10.39 11.36
C ALA A 201 -8.33 11.10 10.42
N LEU A 202 -8.94 10.38 9.47
CA LEU A 202 -9.94 10.95 8.56
C LEU A 202 -11.08 11.60 9.32
N MET A 203 -11.62 10.92 10.35
CA MET A 203 -12.74 11.46 11.14
C MET A 203 -12.38 12.68 12.01
N LYS A 204 -11.09 12.98 12.16
CA LYS A 204 -10.59 14.18 12.86
C LYS A 204 -9.99 15.23 11.91
N SER A 205 -10.04 14.98 10.61
CA SER A 205 -9.50 15.86 9.60
C SER A 205 -10.54 16.86 9.08
N HIS A 206 -10.07 17.94 8.43
CA HIS A 206 -10.89 18.94 7.76
C HIS A 206 -11.40 18.51 6.38
N PHE A 207 -10.97 17.34 5.89
CA PHE A 207 -11.39 16.82 4.59
C PHE A 207 -12.85 16.34 4.57
N ILE A 208 -13.45 16.04 5.73
CA ILE A 208 -14.84 15.55 5.79
C ILE A 208 -15.81 16.67 5.47
N THR A 209 -16.74 16.38 4.57
CA THR A 209 -17.93 17.20 4.31
C THR A 209 -19.19 16.48 4.74
N LYS A 210 -20.17 17.24 5.27
CA LYS A 210 -21.55 16.77 5.53
C LYS A 210 -22.43 16.86 4.30
N ASP A 211 -22.02 17.67 3.31
CA ASP A 211 -22.73 17.88 2.06
C ASP A 211 -22.17 16.96 0.98
N PRO A 212 -22.88 15.90 0.56
CA PRO A 212 -22.40 14.96 -0.42
C PRO A 212 -22.25 15.56 -1.82
N THR A 213 -22.86 16.72 -2.10
CA THR A 213 -22.72 17.40 -3.40
C THR A 213 -21.37 18.08 -3.54
N LYS A 214 -20.70 18.38 -2.43
CA LYS A 214 -19.36 18.97 -2.38
C LYS A 214 -18.25 17.93 -2.27
N ALA A 215 -18.59 16.65 -2.20
CA ALA A 215 -17.61 15.59 -2.06
C ALA A 215 -16.93 15.27 -3.40
N ASP A 216 -15.63 15.16 -3.37
CA ASP A 216 -14.83 14.64 -4.48
C ASP A 216 -14.84 13.11 -4.48
N LEU A 217 -14.73 12.49 -3.29
CA LEU A 217 -14.77 11.05 -3.10
C LEU A 217 -15.66 10.66 -1.92
N PHE A 218 -16.11 9.39 -1.94
CA PHE A 218 -17.01 8.78 -0.95
C PHE A 218 -16.29 7.65 -0.22
N PHE A 219 -16.17 7.75 1.10
CA PHE A 219 -15.53 6.73 1.91
C PHE A 219 -16.52 5.65 2.35
N LEU A 220 -16.16 4.38 2.07
CA LEU A 220 -16.85 3.19 2.54
C LEU A 220 -16.19 2.72 3.85
N PRO A 221 -16.81 2.94 5.01
CA PRO A 221 -16.11 2.86 6.30
C PRO A 221 -15.99 1.45 6.90
N PHE A 222 -16.24 0.38 6.15
CA PHE A 222 -16.10 -0.98 6.69
C PHE A 222 -14.63 -1.32 6.96
N SER A 223 -14.38 -2.10 8.01
CA SER A 223 -13.04 -2.60 8.38
C SER A 223 -12.98 -4.11 8.22
N ILE A 224 -12.16 -4.57 7.27
CA ILE A 224 -11.96 -6.00 7.02
C ILE A 224 -11.29 -6.67 8.21
N ALA A 225 -10.33 -5.99 8.83
CA ALA A 225 -9.64 -6.48 10.01
C ALA A 225 -10.60 -6.70 11.20
N ARG A 226 -11.64 -5.89 11.32
CA ARG A 226 -12.66 -6.00 12.38
C ARG A 226 -13.72 -7.05 12.04
N LEU A 227 -14.22 -7.06 10.81
CA LEU A 227 -15.26 -8.00 10.36
C LEU A 227 -14.82 -9.46 10.50
N ARG A 228 -13.55 -9.78 10.21
CA ARG A 228 -13.05 -11.16 10.33
C ARG A 228 -13.08 -11.70 11.76
N HIS A 229 -13.08 -10.84 12.77
CA HIS A 229 -13.15 -11.20 14.18
C HIS A 229 -14.58 -11.14 14.76
N ASP A 230 -15.55 -10.68 13.97
CA ASP A 230 -16.95 -10.74 14.38
C ASP A 230 -17.47 -12.18 14.28
N ARG A 231 -17.95 -12.74 15.40
CA ARG A 231 -18.41 -14.15 15.48
C ARG A 231 -19.62 -14.42 14.57
N ARG A 232 -20.43 -13.40 14.25
CA ARG A 232 -21.62 -13.52 13.39
C ARG A 232 -21.25 -13.64 11.92
N ILE A 233 -20.10 -13.08 11.51
CA ILE A 233 -19.64 -12.98 10.12
C ILE A 233 -18.49 -13.96 9.87
N GLY A 234 -17.45 -13.95 10.72
CA GLY A 234 -16.23 -14.68 10.47
C GLY A 234 -15.58 -14.36 9.11
N THR A 235 -14.53 -15.07 8.76
CA THR A 235 -13.86 -14.87 7.44
C THR A 235 -14.77 -15.23 6.26
N GLY A 236 -15.62 -16.25 6.40
CA GLY A 236 -16.49 -16.75 5.32
C GLY A 236 -17.64 -15.82 4.96
N GLY A 237 -18.18 -15.09 5.93
CA GLY A 237 -19.34 -14.21 5.74
C GLY A 237 -18.99 -12.80 5.25
N ILE A 238 -17.70 -12.40 5.21
CA ILE A 238 -17.33 -11.03 4.85
C ILE A 238 -17.77 -10.67 3.42
N GLN A 239 -17.70 -11.61 2.48
CA GLN A 239 -18.13 -11.36 1.09
C GLN A 239 -19.60 -11.01 0.99
N ASP A 240 -20.46 -11.71 1.73
CA ASP A 240 -21.90 -11.45 1.77
C ASP A 240 -22.17 -10.12 2.47
N PHE A 241 -21.51 -9.87 3.61
CA PHE A 241 -21.62 -8.59 4.31
C PHE A 241 -21.31 -7.40 3.40
N ILE A 242 -20.19 -7.44 2.64
CA ILE A 242 -19.79 -6.35 1.75
C ILE A 242 -20.80 -6.18 0.61
N ARG A 243 -21.24 -7.28 -0.03
CA ARG A 243 -22.29 -7.23 -1.06
C ARG A 243 -23.55 -6.55 -0.54
N ASP A 244 -24.05 -6.97 0.62
CA ASP A 244 -25.28 -6.46 1.19
C ASP A 244 -25.12 -5.01 1.67
N TYR A 245 -23.95 -4.65 2.19
CA TYR A 245 -23.62 -3.27 2.54
C TYR A 245 -23.66 -2.34 1.32
N ILE A 246 -23.05 -2.73 0.19
CA ILE A 246 -23.07 -1.94 -1.04
C ILE A 246 -24.47 -1.86 -1.62
N PHE A 247 -25.22 -2.98 -1.62
CA PHE A 247 -26.60 -3.00 -2.06
C PHE A 247 -27.45 -2.01 -1.23
N ASN A 248 -27.35 -2.05 0.10
CA ASN A 248 -28.08 -1.12 0.98
C ASN A 248 -27.70 0.34 0.72
N ILE A 249 -26.43 0.65 0.47
CA ILE A 249 -25.99 2.01 0.11
C ILE A 249 -26.60 2.44 -1.22
N SER A 250 -26.57 1.59 -2.25
CA SER A 250 -27.10 1.90 -3.58
C SER A 250 -28.62 2.13 -3.60
N GLN A 251 -29.36 1.45 -2.68
CA GLN A 251 -30.80 1.68 -2.53
C GLN A 251 -31.12 2.94 -1.74
N LYS A 252 -30.30 3.26 -0.75
CA LYS A 252 -30.58 4.35 0.18
C LYS A 252 -30.10 5.71 -0.31
N TYR A 253 -29.01 5.74 -1.08
CA TYR A 253 -28.34 6.96 -1.52
C TYR A 253 -28.10 6.98 -3.03
N PRO A 254 -28.31 8.09 -3.74
CA PRO A 254 -28.13 8.16 -5.19
C PRO A 254 -26.67 8.17 -5.64
N TYR A 255 -25.72 8.35 -4.71
CA TYR A 255 -24.31 8.64 -5.00
C TYR A 255 -23.57 7.44 -5.58
N TRP A 256 -23.89 6.23 -5.14
CA TRP A 256 -23.31 5.00 -5.69
C TRP A 256 -23.63 4.84 -7.18
N ASN A 257 -24.94 4.97 -7.51
CA ASN A 257 -25.43 4.65 -8.86
C ASN A 257 -24.97 5.64 -9.93
N ARG A 258 -24.63 6.90 -9.55
CA ARG A 258 -24.15 7.92 -10.50
C ARG A 258 -22.81 7.57 -11.14
N SER A 259 -21.98 6.79 -10.47
CA SER A 259 -20.61 6.45 -10.89
C SER A 259 -20.35 4.95 -10.89
N GLY A 260 -21.35 4.12 -10.50
CA GLY A 260 -21.13 2.69 -10.28
C GLY A 260 -20.05 2.41 -9.25
N GLY A 261 -19.84 3.35 -8.29
CA GLY A 261 -18.83 3.26 -7.25
C GLY A 261 -17.43 3.77 -7.64
N ALA A 262 -17.22 4.34 -8.83
CA ALA A 262 -15.89 4.78 -9.27
C ALA A 262 -15.32 5.95 -8.45
N ASP A 263 -16.16 6.80 -7.89
CA ASP A 263 -15.79 7.87 -6.96
C ASP A 263 -15.82 7.45 -5.48
N HIS A 264 -15.86 6.14 -5.23
CA HIS A 264 -15.82 5.58 -3.89
C HIS A 264 -14.47 4.94 -3.61
N PHE A 265 -14.10 4.91 -2.33
CA PHE A 265 -12.90 4.22 -1.90
C PHE A 265 -13.09 3.51 -0.56
N TYR A 266 -12.25 2.51 -0.31
CA TYR A 266 -12.16 1.82 0.96
C TYR A 266 -10.71 1.52 1.32
N VAL A 267 -10.45 1.25 2.60
CA VAL A 267 -9.13 0.90 3.11
C VAL A 267 -9.15 -0.53 3.65
N ALA A 268 -8.21 -1.36 3.21
CA ALA A 268 -8.10 -2.75 3.65
C ALA A 268 -6.63 -3.17 3.75
N CYS A 269 -6.07 -3.12 4.95
CA CYS A 269 -4.67 -3.50 5.16
C CYS A 269 -4.46 -5.01 5.22
N HIS A 270 -5.51 -5.79 5.56
CA HIS A 270 -5.44 -7.25 5.59
C HIS A 270 -5.44 -7.83 4.16
N SER A 271 -4.62 -8.87 3.94
CA SER A 271 -4.45 -9.57 2.64
C SER A 271 -5.75 -10.04 1.98
N ILE A 272 -6.70 -10.48 2.81
CA ILE A 272 -8.00 -10.92 2.30
C ILE A 272 -8.85 -9.75 1.73
N GLY A 273 -8.45 -8.49 1.97
CA GLY A 273 -9.22 -7.30 1.58
C GLY A 273 -9.70 -7.31 0.13
N ARG A 274 -8.88 -7.84 -0.79
CA ARG A 274 -9.26 -7.95 -2.21
C ARG A 274 -10.17 -9.13 -2.51
N SER A 275 -9.91 -10.30 -1.90
CA SER A 275 -10.70 -11.51 -2.14
C SER A 275 -12.10 -11.40 -1.59
N VAL A 276 -12.29 -10.65 -0.50
CA VAL A 276 -13.62 -10.45 0.10
C VAL A 276 -14.53 -9.52 -0.71
N MET A 277 -14.00 -8.81 -1.71
CA MET A 277 -14.80 -8.01 -2.66
C MET A 277 -15.37 -8.86 -3.82
N ALA A 278 -15.15 -10.17 -3.86
CA ALA A 278 -15.52 -11.00 -5.01
C ALA A 278 -17.02 -10.98 -5.33
N LYS A 279 -17.89 -10.92 -4.31
CA LYS A 279 -19.36 -10.87 -4.48
C LYS A 279 -19.89 -9.44 -4.73
N ALA A 280 -19.09 -8.40 -4.49
CA ALA A 280 -19.41 -7.01 -4.82
C ALA A 280 -18.63 -6.59 -6.08
N ARG A 281 -19.06 -7.07 -7.25
CA ARG A 281 -18.29 -6.94 -8.50
C ARG A 281 -17.98 -5.49 -8.86
N GLU A 282 -18.95 -4.60 -8.80
CA GLU A 282 -18.76 -3.17 -9.10
C GLU A 282 -17.75 -2.53 -8.15
N LEU A 283 -17.86 -2.79 -6.84
CA LEU A 283 -16.89 -2.33 -5.86
C LEU A 283 -15.47 -2.77 -6.21
N LYS A 284 -15.31 -4.04 -6.56
CA LYS A 284 -14.00 -4.62 -6.91
C LYS A 284 -13.40 -3.98 -8.16
N LEU A 285 -14.22 -3.67 -9.16
CA LEU A 285 -13.77 -3.14 -10.45
C LEU A 285 -13.56 -1.62 -10.41
N ASN A 286 -14.49 -0.90 -9.80
CA ASN A 286 -14.61 0.55 -9.96
C ASN A 286 -14.01 1.32 -8.79
N ALA A 287 -14.28 0.91 -7.53
CA ALA A 287 -13.84 1.68 -6.37
C ALA A 287 -12.32 1.65 -6.20
N ILE A 288 -11.77 2.75 -5.71
CA ILE A 288 -10.35 2.85 -5.34
C ILE A 288 -10.12 2.01 -4.07
N GLN A 289 -9.19 1.07 -4.15
CA GLN A 289 -8.78 0.31 -2.97
C GLN A 289 -7.42 0.81 -2.46
N ILE A 290 -7.38 1.15 -1.17
CA ILE A 290 -6.15 1.50 -0.46
C ILE A 290 -5.74 0.27 0.35
N VAL A 291 -4.67 -0.38 -0.05
CA VAL A 291 -4.27 -1.68 0.48
C VAL A 291 -2.81 -1.72 0.92
N CYS A 292 -2.52 -2.44 2.01
CA CYS A 292 -1.13 -2.68 2.41
C CYS A 292 -0.43 -3.71 1.48
N SER A 293 -1.18 -4.72 1.01
CA SER A 293 -0.64 -5.76 0.12
C SER A 293 -0.86 -5.39 -1.34
N SER A 294 -0.13 -4.39 -1.81
CA SER A 294 -0.14 -3.86 -3.17
C SER A 294 0.92 -4.57 -4.01
N SER A 295 0.52 -5.28 -5.05
CA SER A 295 1.46 -5.99 -5.92
C SER A 295 0.93 -6.02 -7.35
N TYR A 296 1.78 -5.62 -8.29
CA TYR A 296 1.48 -5.67 -9.73
C TYR A 296 1.15 -7.08 -10.24
N PHE A 297 1.59 -8.11 -9.53
CA PHE A 297 1.37 -9.51 -9.90
C PHE A 297 0.09 -10.11 -9.32
N LEU A 298 -0.57 -9.42 -8.38
CA LEU A 298 -1.78 -9.94 -7.74
C LEU A 298 -3.03 -9.49 -8.49
N SER A 299 -3.84 -10.45 -8.93
CA SER A 299 -5.13 -10.17 -9.57
C SER A 299 -6.00 -9.25 -8.69
N GLY A 300 -6.55 -8.20 -9.31
CA GLY A 300 -7.45 -7.25 -8.67
C GLY A 300 -6.77 -6.07 -7.98
N TYR A 301 -5.45 -5.89 -8.13
CA TYR A 301 -4.74 -4.65 -7.82
C TYR A 301 -4.39 -3.93 -9.13
N ILE A 302 -4.74 -2.66 -9.24
CA ILE A 302 -4.54 -1.84 -10.44
C ILE A 302 -3.85 -0.55 -9.98
N ALA A 303 -2.53 -0.43 -10.21
CA ALA A 303 -1.69 0.61 -9.63
C ALA A 303 -2.17 2.05 -9.93
N HIS A 304 -2.64 2.32 -11.16
CA HIS A 304 -3.14 3.65 -11.53
C HIS A 304 -4.52 4.00 -10.94
N LYS A 305 -5.28 2.99 -10.42
CA LYS A 305 -6.57 3.18 -9.76
C LYS A 305 -6.45 3.06 -8.25
N ASP A 306 -5.71 2.06 -7.79
CA ASP A 306 -5.58 1.70 -6.38
C ASP A 306 -4.35 2.39 -5.75
N ALA A 307 -4.25 2.39 -4.42
CA ALA A 307 -3.13 2.99 -3.71
C ALA A 307 -2.51 2.02 -2.70
N SER A 308 -1.21 2.19 -2.48
CA SER A 308 -0.45 1.40 -1.53
C SER A 308 -0.38 2.10 -0.18
N LEU A 309 -0.87 1.43 0.87
CA LEU A 309 -0.86 1.92 2.25
C LEU A 309 0.34 1.33 3.00
N PRO A 310 1.17 2.14 3.69
CA PRO A 310 2.27 1.60 4.47
C PRO A 310 1.74 0.77 5.64
N GLN A 311 2.18 -0.50 5.72
CA GLN A 311 1.96 -1.31 6.90
C GLN A 311 2.90 -0.85 8.01
N VAL A 312 2.34 -0.51 9.16
CA VAL A 312 3.12 -0.08 10.33
C VAL A 312 2.86 -0.99 11.52
N TRP A 313 3.86 -1.13 12.36
CA TRP A 313 3.68 -1.59 13.74
C TRP A 313 3.58 -0.34 14.61
N PRO A 314 2.50 -0.14 15.37
CA PRO A 314 2.32 1.06 16.16
C PRO A 314 3.49 1.30 17.11
N ARG A 315 3.96 2.54 17.12
CA ARG A 315 5.01 3.03 17.99
C ARG A 315 4.46 4.21 18.79
N THR A 316 4.85 4.29 20.05
CA THR A 316 4.50 5.42 20.92
C THR A 316 5.71 6.33 21.09
N GLY A 317 5.47 7.63 21.09
CA GLY A 317 6.50 8.65 21.24
C GLY A 317 7.26 8.99 19.95
N ASP A 318 8.22 9.89 20.09
CA ASP A 318 9.06 10.35 18.99
C ASP A 318 10.06 9.27 18.54
N PRO A 319 10.48 9.30 17.26
CA PRO A 319 11.57 8.45 16.81
C PRO A 319 12.85 8.68 17.62
N PRO A 320 13.65 7.61 17.84
CA PRO A 320 14.84 7.71 18.67
C PRO A 320 15.85 8.72 18.11
N ASN A 321 16.59 9.35 19.00
CA ASN A 321 17.76 10.15 18.61
C ASN A 321 18.84 9.21 18.08
N LEU A 322 19.29 9.43 16.84
CA LEU A 322 20.26 8.58 16.17
C LEU A 322 21.71 9.04 16.31
N ALA A 323 21.96 10.18 16.97
CA ALA A 323 23.32 10.75 17.11
C ALA A 323 24.30 9.80 17.79
N SER A 324 23.82 8.97 18.73
CA SER A 324 24.63 7.98 19.46
C SER A 324 24.66 6.59 18.81
N SER A 325 23.93 6.39 17.71
CA SER A 325 23.78 5.09 17.08
C SER A 325 25.06 4.70 16.31
N LYS A 326 25.79 3.70 16.82
CA LYS A 326 26.92 3.09 16.11
C LYS A 326 26.43 1.93 15.26
N ARG A 327 26.35 2.14 13.94
CA ARG A 327 25.91 1.10 12.99
C ARG A 327 27.08 0.22 12.57
N ASN A 328 27.41 -0.73 13.43
CA ASN A 328 28.56 -1.66 13.23
C ASN A 328 28.19 -2.94 12.50
N LYS A 329 26.90 -3.27 12.33
CA LYS A 329 26.42 -4.42 11.56
C LYS A 329 26.12 -3.99 10.13
N LEU A 330 26.51 -4.84 9.15
CA LEU A 330 26.22 -4.56 7.75
C LEU A 330 24.72 -4.60 7.49
N SER A 331 24.04 -5.72 7.82
CA SER A 331 22.61 -5.81 7.65
C SER A 331 21.93 -6.72 8.66
N PHE A 332 20.60 -6.52 8.81
CA PHE A 332 19.77 -7.25 9.76
C PHE A 332 18.45 -7.71 9.13
N PHE A 333 18.05 -8.94 9.47
CA PHE A 333 16.73 -9.51 9.25
C PHE A 333 16.33 -10.40 10.42
N ALA A 334 15.08 -10.29 10.89
CA ALA A 334 14.49 -11.28 11.79
C ALA A 334 13.05 -11.59 11.35
N GLY A 335 12.70 -12.87 11.31
CA GLY A 335 11.35 -13.28 10.96
C GLY A 335 11.16 -14.78 10.79
N SER A 336 9.90 -15.21 10.70
CA SER A 336 9.51 -16.60 10.42
C SER A 336 9.71 -16.97 8.95
N ILE A 337 9.91 -18.25 8.68
CA ILE A 337 9.97 -18.83 7.34
C ILE A 337 8.52 -19.07 6.88
N ASN A 338 7.91 -18.02 6.31
CA ASN A 338 6.54 -18.07 5.78
C ASN A 338 6.48 -17.77 4.27
N SER A 339 7.63 -17.87 3.60
CA SER A 339 7.74 -17.75 2.14
C SER A 339 9.03 -18.40 1.62
N PRO A 340 9.05 -18.86 0.36
CA PRO A 340 10.27 -19.37 -0.28
C PRO A 340 11.41 -18.33 -0.34
N VAL A 341 11.07 -17.04 -0.40
CA VAL A 341 12.06 -15.95 -0.42
C VAL A 341 12.82 -15.86 0.91
N ARG A 342 12.11 -15.97 2.04
CA ARG A 342 12.74 -15.98 3.37
C ARG A 342 13.52 -17.26 3.63
N GLU A 343 13.03 -18.37 3.15
CA GLU A 343 13.76 -19.64 3.20
C GLU A 343 15.09 -19.53 2.44
N LYS A 344 15.05 -18.97 1.21
CA LYS A 344 16.24 -18.70 0.42
C LYS A 344 17.22 -17.78 1.16
N LEU A 345 16.73 -16.66 1.72
CA LEU A 345 17.57 -15.74 2.49
C LEU A 345 18.28 -16.46 3.64
N LEU A 346 17.53 -17.20 4.48
CA LEU A 346 18.08 -17.89 5.64
C LEU A 346 19.02 -19.05 5.25
N LYS A 347 18.74 -19.73 4.13
CA LYS A 347 19.65 -20.77 3.61
C LYS A 347 21.04 -20.20 3.32
N PHE A 348 21.15 -19.01 2.74
CA PHE A 348 22.45 -18.40 2.39
C PHE A 348 23.09 -17.64 3.56
N TRP A 349 22.30 -16.97 4.42
CA TRP A 349 22.84 -15.94 5.30
C TRP A 349 22.62 -16.13 6.81
N ARG A 350 21.93 -17.22 7.26
CA ARG A 350 21.66 -17.42 8.70
C ARG A 350 22.89 -17.55 9.59
N ASN A 351 24.04 -17.95 9.03
CA ASN A 351 25.30 -18.16 9.74
C ASN A 351 26.38 -17.16 9.31
N ASP A 352 26.02 -16.08 8.59
CA ASP A 352 26.97 -15.08 8.16
C ASP A 352 27.27 -14.09 9.31
N SER A 353 28.53 -13.65 9.40
CA SER A 353 29.00 -12.76 10.46
C SER A 353 28.57 -11.31 10.31
N GLU A 354 28.22 -10.87 9.08
CA GLU A 354 27.90 -9.48 8.76
C GLU A 354 26.42 -9.29 8.42
N ILE A 355 25.80 -10.32 7.79
CA ILE A 355 24.37 -10.35 7.51
C ILE A 355 23.68 -11.10 8.65
N ALA A 356 23.18 -10.36 9.63
CA ALA A 356 22.48 -10.93 10.79
C ALA A 356 21.05 -11.36 10.41
N ALA A 357 20.94 -12.53 9.76
CA ALA A 357 19.65 -13.11 9.36
C ALA A 357 19.18 -14.14 10.39
N HIS A 358 18.13 -13.77 11.17
CA HIS A 358 17.62 -14.59 12.26
C HIS A 358 16.27 -15.21 11.95
N TYR A 359 16.12 -16.45 12.39
CA TYR A 359 14.85 -17.18 12.46
C TYR A 359 14.40 -17.31 13.92
N GLY A 360 13.12 -17.03 14.17
CA GLY A 360 12.54 -17.17 15.49
C GLY A 360 12.76 -15.99 16.42
N ARG A 361 12.81 -16.26 17.73
CA ARG A 361 12.93 -15.23 18.76
C ARG A 361 14.36 -14.71 18.87
N LEU A 362 14.50 -13.39 18.88
CA LEU A 362 15.78 -12.72 19.11
C LEU A 362 16.19 -12.81 20.59
N LYS A 363 17.49 -12.84 20.84
CA LYS A 363 18.07 -12.71 22.19
C LYS A 363 18.18 -11.23 22.61
N THR A 364 18.38 -10.35 21.67
CA THR A 364 18.48 -8.89 21.83
C THR A 364 17.15 -8.20 21.49
N PRO A 365 16.87 -7.02 22.04
CA PRO A 365 15.72 -6.21 21.63
C PRO A 365 15.74 -5.93 20.12
N TYR A 366 14.59 -6.03 19.48
CA TYR A 366 14.47 -5.80 18.03
C TYR A 366 14.90 -4.39 17.61
N ALA A 367 14.61 -3.40 18.46
CA ALA A 367 15.02 -1.99 18.24
C ALA A 367 16.53 -1.83 18.18
N ASP A 368 17.28 -2.51 19.08
CA ASP A 368 18.73 -2.42 19.14
C ASP A 368 19.39 -3.01 17.88
N GLU A 369 18.81 -4.07 17.33
CA GLU A 369 19.25 -4.64 16.06
C GLU A 369 19.06 -3.66 14.89
N LEU A 370 17.93 -2.96 14.84
CA LEU A 370 17.68 -1.93 13.83
C LEU A 370 18.59 -0.72 13.98
N LEU A 371 18.86 -0.28 15.23
CA LEU A 371 19.75 0.84 15.54
C LEU A 371 21.21 0.52 15.22
N SER A 372 21.65 -0.74 15.40
CA SER A 372 23.04 -1.14 15.18
C SER A 372 23.35 -1.54 13.74
N SER A 373 22.34 -1.64 12.85
CA SER A 373 22.52 -2.09 11.47
C SER A 373 22.52 -0.93 10.47
N LYS A 374 23.39 -1.01 9.45
CA LYS A 374 23.39 -0.06 8.31
C LYS A 374 22.17 -0.29 7.42
N PHE A 375 21.91 -1.54 7.07
CA PHE A 375 20.84 -1.96 6.17
C PHE A 375 19.86 -2.90 6.87
N CYS A 376 18.56 -2.66 6.70
CA CYS A 376 17.50 -3.46 7.29
C CYS A 376 16.68 -4.15 6.20
N LEU A 377 16.66 -5.49 6.22
CA LEU A 377 16.08 -6.26 5.12
C LEU A 377 14.55 -6.37 5.29
N HIS A 378 13.83 -5.81 4.34
CA HIS A 378 12.44 -6.13 4.09
C HIS A 378 12.36 -7.30 3.11
N VAL A 379 12.03 -8.49 3.60
CA VAL A 379 11.93 -9.70 2.79
C VAL A 379 10.48 -10.14 2.73
N LYS A 380 9.94 -10.26 1.51
CA LYS A 380 8.59 -10.74 1.25
C LYS A 380 8.28 -11.98 2.10
N GLY A 381 7.19 -11.90 2.86
CA GLY A 381 6.63 -13.03 3.58
C GLY A 381 5.52 -13.72 2.79
N PHE A 382 4.47 -14.13 3.49
CA PHE A 382 3.22 -14.57 2.85
C PHE A 382 2.70 -13.51 1.89
N GLU A 383 2.81 -12.23 2.30
CA GLU A 383 2.49 -11.07 1.48
C GLU A 383 3.74 -10.25 1.14
N VAL A 384 3.60 -9.34 0.16
CA VAL A 384 4.69 -8.47 -0.27
C VAL A 384 5.04 -7.43 0.80
N ASN A 385 4.03 -6.94 1.54
CA ASN A 385 4.18 -5.93 2.59
C ASN A 385 4.57 -6.52 3.94
N THR A 386 5.27 -5.76 4.72
CA THR A 386 5.47 -5.97 6.18
C THR A 386 5.79 -4.64 6.86
N ALA A 387 5.57 -4.54 8.17
CA ALA A 387 5.91 -3.36 8.96
C ALA A 387 7.43 -3.05 9.01
N ARG A 388 8.30 -3.96 8.53
CA ARG A 388 9.76 -3.77 8.53
C ARG A 388 10.23 -2.55 7.78
N ILE A 389 9.50 -2.13 6.72
CA ILE A 389 9.82 -0.90 6.01
C ILE A 389 9.66 0.29 6.95
N ALA A 390 8.48 0.45 7.55
CA ALA A 390 8.22 1.53 8.48
C ALA A 390 9.13 1.47 9.72
N ASP A 391 9.42 0.27 10.24
CA ASP A 391 10.38 0.06 11.32
C ASP A 391 11.79 0.52 10.90
N SER A 392 12.26 0.14 9.71
CA SER A 392 13.58 0.56 9.20
C SER A 392 13.69 2.09 9.15
N LEU A 393 12.70 2.76 8.58
CA LEU A 393 12.66 4.21 8.47
C LEU A 393 12.61 4.87 9.86
N TYR A 394 11.77 4.34 10.78
CA TYR A 394 11.64 4.87 12.13
C TYR A 394 12.97 4.85 12.90
N TYR A 395 13.75 3.76 12.78
CA TYR A 395 15.05 3.61 13.43
C TYR A 395 16.24 4.10 12.57
N GLY A 396 15.99 4.80 11.46
CA GLY A 396 17.01 5.39 10.59
C GLY A 396 17.92 4.37 9.92
N CYS A 397 17.45 3.13 9.73
CA CYS A 397 18.15 2.06 9.03
C CYS A 397 17.75 2.08 7.55
N VAL A 398 18.70 1.99 6.61
CA VAL A 398 18.40 2.02 5.18
C VAL A 398 17.67 0.73 4.77
N PRO A 399 16.41 0.80 4.26
CA PRO A 399 15.67 -0.39 3.89
C PRO A 399 16.22 -1.04 2.61
N ILE A 400 16.41 -2.36 2.66
CA ILE A 400 16.67 -3.20 1.49
C ILE A 400 15.41 -3.98 1.16
N ILE A 401 14.85 -3.74 -0.01
CA ILE A 401 13.56 -4.31 -0.41
C ILE A 401 13.78 -5.58 -1.24
N ILE A 402 13.45 -6.74 -0.68
CA ILE A 402 13.50 -8.04 -1.34
C ILE A 402 12.07 -8.57 -1.51
N ALA A 403 11.34 -7.94 -2.42
CA ALA A 403 9.94 -8.23 -2.70
C ALA A 403 9.62 -7.88 -4.15
N ASN A 404 9.77 -8.84 -5.06
CA ASN A 404 9.45 -8.63 -6.48
C ASN A 404 7.97 -8.22 -6.64
N TYR A 405 7.74 -7.27 -7.54
CA TYR A 405 6.40 -6.77 -7.90
C TYR A 405 5.63 -6.08 -6.76
N TYR A 406 6.31 -5.66 -5.70
CA TYR A 406 5.70 -4.84 -4.67
C TYR A 406 5.56 -3.40 -5.17
N ASP A 407 4.32 -2.91 -5.22
CA ASP A 407 4.03 -1.50 -5.40
C ASP A 407 4.23 -0.80 -4.07
N LEU A 408 5.36 -0.11 -3.95
CA LEU A 408 5.79 0.48 -2.67
C LEU A 408 4.88 1.64 -2.26
N PRO A 409 4.61 1.83 -0.97
CA PRO A 409 3.78 2.93 -0.50
C PRO A 409 4.30 4.28 -0.99
N PHE A 410 3.41 5.10 -1.53
CA PHE A 410 3.75 6.43 -2.06
C PHE A 410 4.77 6.43 -3.20
N ALA A 411 4.83 5.35 -3.99
CA ALA A 411 5.80 5.23 -5.09
C ALA A 411 5.54 6.25 -6.23
N ASP A 412 4.32 6.73 -6.37
CA ASP A 412 3.98 7.82 -7.31
C ASP A 412 4.50 9.19 -6.85
N ILE A 413 4.87 9.32 -5.56
CA ILE A 413 5.23 10.58 -4.91
C ILE A 413 6.71 10.58 -4.53
N LEU A 414 7.16 9.52 -3.85
CA LEU A 414 8.49 9.42 -3.26
C LEU A 414 9.46 8.67 -4.17
N ASN A 415 10.63 9.25 -4.39
CA ASN A 415 11.73 8.58 -5.08
C ASN A 415 12.38 7.54 -4.17
N TRP A 416 11.85 6.33 -4.16
CA TRP A 416 12.35 5.22 -3.33
C TRP A 416 13.82 4.90 -3.52
N LYS A 417 14.39 5.17 -4.72
CA LYS A 417 15.81 4.95 -5.00
C LYS A 417 16.72 5.90 -4.19
N SER A 418 16.19 7.04 -3.75
CA SER A 418 16.96 8.02 -2.97
C SER A 418 17.19 7.61 -1.51
N PHE A 419 16.41 6.65 -0.96
CA PHE A 419 16.49 6.25 0.46
C PHE A 419 16.39 4.75 0.70
N SER A 420 16.35 3.92 -0.36
CA SER A 420 16.28 2.46 -0.26
C SER A 420 17.00 1.78 -1.41
N ILE A 421 17.23 0.47 -1.29
CA ILE A 421 17.79 -0.36 -2.34
C ILE A 421 16.84 -1.53 -2.60
N VAL A 422 16.48 -1.75 -3.86
CA VAL A 422 15.68 -2.89 -4.28
C VAL A 422 16.60 -3.99 -4.78
N VAL A 423 16.49 -5.17 -4.17
CA VAL A 423 17.26 -6.37 -4.57
C VAL A 423 16.27 -7.42 -5.06
N VAL A 424 16.43 -7.88 -6.29
CA VAL A 424 15.57 -8.93 -6.83
C VAL A 424 15.84 -10.27 -6.16
N THR A 425 14.81 -11.12 -6.04
CA THR A 425 14.88 -12.38 -5.27
C THR A 425 15.99 -13.33 -5.78
N VAL A 426 16.35 -13.26 -7.07
CA VAL A 426 17.41 -14.11 -7.62
C VAL A 426 18.79 -13.72 -7.07
N ASP A 427 19.02 -12.46 -6.73
CA ASP A 427 20.31 -11.90 -6.27
C ASP A 427 20.54 -12.06 -4.75
N ILE A 428 19.65 -12.74 -4.02
CA ILE A 428 19.87 -13.05 -2.60
C ILE A 428 21.26 -13.69 -2.34
N PRO A 429 21.80 -14.60 -3.17
CA PRO A 429 23.15 -15.14 -2.97
C PRO A 429 24.26 -14.08 -3.04
N SER A 430 24.07 -13.03 -3.82
CA SER A 430 25.03 -11.93 -4.02
C SER A 430 24.81 -10.74 -3.06
N LEU A 431 23.86 -10.85 -2.12
CA LEU A 431 23.42 -9.74 -1.25
C LEU A 431 24.59 -9.08 -0.52
N LYS A 432 25.52 -9.83 0.04
CA LYS A 432 26.69 -9.30 0.74
C LYS A 432 27.60 -8.48 -0.17
N GLN A 433 27.82 -8.96 -1.40
CA GLN A 433 28.62 -8.24 -2.40
C GLN A 433 27.92 -6.93 -2.80
N ILE A 434 26.60 -6.97 -3.03
CA ILE A 434 25.81 -5.78 -3.35
C ILE A 434 25.95 -4.74 -2.22
N LEU A 435 25.75 -5.14 -0.96
CA LEU A 435 25.78 -4.22 0.17
C LEU A 435 27.18 -3.66 0.47
N ARG A 436 28.23 -4.44 0.25
CA ARG A 436 29.63 -3.99 0.39
C ARG A 436 30.09 -3.09 -0.77
N GLY A 437 29.46 -3.22 -1.95
CA GLY A 437 29.70 -2.35 -3.08
C GLY A 437 29.21 -0.92 -2.92
N ILE A 438 28.35 -0.66 -1.91
CA ILE A 438 27.85 0.68 -1.61
C ILE A 438 28.93 1.47 -0.89
N THR A 439 29.35 2.59 -1.46
CA THR A 439 30.34 3.48 -0.86
C THR A 439 29.85 4.12 0.42
N SER A 440 30.75 4.64 1.24
CA SER A 440 30.35 5.34 2.47
C SER A 440 29.53 6.59 2.19
N ASP A 441 29.80 7.32 1.13
CA ASP A 441 29.08 8.54 0.76
C ASP A 441 27.67 8.22 0.24
N GLU A 442 27.51 7.18 -0.57
CA GLU A 442 26.19 6.67 -1.01
C GLU A 442 25.37 6.23 0.19
N TYR A 443 25.97 5.46 1.11
CA TYR A 443 25.27 5.04 2.33
C TYR A 443 24.82 6.23 3.17
N LEU A 444 25.68 7.22 3.39
CA LEU A 444 25.33 8.43 4.16
C LEU A 444 24.24 9.27 3.47
N SER A 445 24.24 9.31 2.14
CA SER A 445 23.19 9.96 1.36
C SER A 445 21.85 9.24 1.54
N LEU A 446 21.82 7.90 1.35
CA LEU A 446 20.62 7.09 1.60
C LEU A 446 20.09 7.28 3.03
N GLN A 447 20.98 7.26 4.03
CA GLN A 447 20.60 7.40 5.43
C GLN A 447 20.03 8.79 5.75
N ARG A 448 20.61 9.87 5.22
CA ARG A 448 20.04 11.22 5.36
C ARG A 448 18.63 11.28 4.80
N ASN A 449 18.41 10.66 3.65
CA ASN A 449 17.10 10.64 3.01
C ASN A 449 16.09 9.76 3.74
N VAL A 450 16.54 8.66 4.38
CA VAL A 450 15.69 7.90 5.32
C VAL A 450 15.15 8.81 6.42
N LEU A 451 15.99 9.70 7.00
CA LEU A 451 15.54 10.61 8.04
C LEU A 451 14.53 11.65 7.54
N LYS A 452 14.65 12.08 6.28
CA LYS A 452 13.71 13.02 5.66
C LYS A 452 12.34 12.39 5.41
N VAL A 453 12.32 11.14 4.91
CA VAL A 453 11.05 10.47 4.57
C VAL A 453 10.33 9.83 5.75
N ARG A 454 11.00 9.58 6.87
CA ARG A 454 10.42 8.79 7.97
C ARG A 454 9.10 9.36 8.50
N LYS A 455 8.90 10.70 8.48
CA LYS A 455 7.67 11.35 8.90
C LYS A 455 6.46 10.95 8.04
N HIS A 456 6.68 10.69 6.75
CA HIS A 456 5.65 10.28 5.81
C HIS A 456 5.12 8.87 6.06
N PHE A 457 5.78 8.10 6.93
CA PHE A 457 5.38 6.74 7.33
C PHE A 457 4.89 6.67 8.78
N GLN A 458 4.71 7.80 9.44
CA GLN A 458 4.21 7.90 10.81
C GLN A 458 2.74 8.30 10.81
N TRP A 459 1.96 7.77 11.77
CA TRP A 459 0.57 8.11 11.97
C TRP A 459 0.39 8.98 13.21
N HIS A 460 -0.38 10.06 13.05
CA HIS A 460 -0.78 10.93 14.16
C HIS A 460 -2.30 11.04 14.23
N VAL A 461 -2.84 11.22 15.42
CA VAL A 461 -4.28 11.41 15.65
C VAL A 461 -4.46 12.48 16.73
N PRO A 462 -4.80 13.73 16.36
CA PRO A 462 -5.12 14.22 15.00
C PRO A 462 -3.92 14.15 14.04
N PRO A 463 -4.17 14.07 12.72
CA PRO A 463 -3.10 14.02 11.73
C PRO A 463 -2.33 15.34 11.66
N ILE A 464 -1.06 15.28 11.29
CA ILE A 464 -0.18 16.43 11.09
C ILE A 464 0.33 16.46 9.65
N ASP A 465 0.66 17.65 9.14
CA ASP A 465 1.10 17.86 7.77
C ASP A 465 2.22 16.90 7.33
N PHE A 466 2.04 16.31 6.17
CA PHE A 466 2.97 15.37 5.53
C PHE A 466 3.17 14.04 6.26
N ASP A 467 2.35 13.70 7.25
CA ASP A 467 2.37 12.35 7.84
C ASP A 467 1.73 11.30 6.92
N ALA A 468 1.69 10.04 7.36
CA ALA A 468 1.15 8.94 6.56
C ALA A 468 -0.31 9.17 6.13
N PHE A 469 -1.12 9.83 6.97
CA PHE A 469 -2.50 10.16 6.62
C PHE A 469 -2.56 11.14 5.44
N TYR A 470 -1.81 12.24 5.52
CA TYR A 470 -1.81 13.24 4.45
C TYR A 470 -1.21 12.70 3.14
N MET A 471 -0.20 11.82 3.23
CA MET A 471 0.34 11.15 2.04
C MET A 471 -0.70 10.26 1.36
N VAL A 472 -1.51 9.52 2.14
CA VAL A 472 -2.63 8.73 1.60
C VAL A 472 -3.72 9.64 1.01
N MET A 473 -4.00 10.77 1.66
CA MET A 473 -4.94 11.76 1.10
C MET A 473 -4.46 12.30 -0.24
N TYR A 474 -3.15 12.51 -0.40
CA TYR A 474 -2.58 12.95 -1.66
C TYR A 474 -2.64 11.86 -2.75
N GLU A 475 -2.43 10.60 -2.41
CA GLU A 475 -2.67 9.47 -3.31
C GLU A 475 -4.14 9.44 -3.81
N LEU A 476 -5.09 9.70 -2.94
CA LEU A 476 -6.51 9.80 -3.32
C LEU A 476 -6.77 11.04 -4.18
N TRP A 477 -6.13 12.16 -3.87
CA TRP A 477 -6.19 13.39 -4.67
C TRP A 477 -5.76 13.16 -6.11
N LEU A 478 -4.65 12.47 -6.33
CA LEU A 478 -4.16 12.14 -7.67
C LEU A 478 -5.16 11.27 -8.45
N ARG A 479 -5.88 10.36 -7.76
CA ARG A 479 -6.82 9.42 -8.37
C ARG A 479 -8.24 9.98 -8.60
N ARG A 480 -8.59 11.12 -7.98
CA ARG A 480 -9.93 11.71 -8.08
C ARG A 480 -10.36 12.03 -9.51
N SER A 481 -9.41 12.42 -10.36
CA SER A 481 -9.68 12.76 -11.75
C SER A 481 -10.00 11.54 -12.61
N SER A 482 -9.35 10.40 -12.35
CA SER A 482 -9.63 9.13 -13.02
C SER A 482 -11.01 8.59 -12.65
N ALA A 483 -11.46 8.84 -11.42
CA ALA A 483 -12.78 8.45 -10.93
C ALA A 483 -13.93 9.21 -11.65
N ARG A 484 -13.67 10.39 -12.17
CA ARG A 484 -14.68 11.23 -12.88
C ARG A 484 -14.87 10.86 -14.34
N ILE A 485 -13.96 10.09 -14.94
CA ILE A 485 -14.07 9.62 -16.33
C ILE A 485 -14.87 8.31 -16.35
N ASN A 486 -16.16 8.38 -16.05
CA ASN A 486 -17.05 7.26 -16.33
C ASN A 486 -17.47 7.36 -17.80
N PHE A 487 -16.95 6.45 -18.60
CA PHE A 487 -17.58 6.10 -19.85
C PHE A 487 -18.90 5.41 -19.50
N SER A 488 -20.00 6.13 -19.60
CA SER A 488 -21.29 5.48 -19.74
C SER A 488 -21.28 4.75 -21.10
N LEU A 489 -20.81 3.52 -21.09
CA LEU A 489 -21.12 2.58 -22.13
C LEU A 489 -22.59 2.23 -21.89
N ASP A 490 -23.49 3.06 -22.41
CA ASP A 490 -24.85 2.64 -22.63
C ASP A 490 -24.81 1.44 -23.59
N PRO A 491 -25.20 0.26 -23.16
CA PRO A 491 -25.44 -0.83 -24.08
C PRO A 491 -26.71 -0.47 -24.84
N LYS A 492 -26.58 -0.06 -26.12
CA LYS A 492 -27.68 -0.07 -27.04
C LYS A 492 -28.13 -1.51 -27.31
#